data_1af7361abb6d9567885479d51e23db62
#
_entry.id   1af7361abb6d9567885479d51e23db62
#
_cell.length_a   1.000
_cell.length_b   1.000
_cell.length_c   1.000
_cell.angle_alpha   90.00
_cell.angle_beta   90.00
_cell.angle_gamma   90.00
#
_symmetry.space_group_name_H-M   'P 1'
#
loop_
_entity.id
_entity.type
_entity.pdbx_description
1 polymer ?
#
loop_
_entity_poly.entity_id
_entity_poly.type
_entity_poly.pdbx_seq_one_letter_code
_entity_poly.pdbx_strand_id
1 'polypeptide(L)'
;VKVKIDNAALGVVRDVMPEELPLGAWSSLSNMSVRDGFLTRSPGLAQLFAAPSIEPRFVAPFRTADGLLWVHAGLAKAFVDNAGTRTEITRATPFTGAVADRWVGGAWNGLFVMTNGVDKPQVWNGNVATDFADLTNWTAAKLCKAIRGFRRYLVALDITTSGTRYPFRVLWSALADPGSVPPSWDTADATREAGEVDIVDAGGPLVDALPLGDQLIVYSPSSMHAMREIGGPLVMGIQQIPGRVGMLARHCAVDTPVGHVVLTSGDVVTHQGGPARSIASGRVRNAIFDELDNASAERACFVAANPSANEAWVCYPTDGDNVAKRAAVWNWAQDAWTFRELPNATAGASGQTPMPQSGDTWATITGAWGAASTATWGGKAIAPNDMHLVLAHSAPAISLADASGGDLGADITASAERIGMHLGEPDKVKLLRGVWLRVDGPAGAEVSVQAGASMSPDVPPTWKPAVTFSVGTSVKADCFASGRYLALRLASVGGGVWRLRGLELDVVVQGGF
;
A
#
# COMPACT_ATOMS: atom_id res chain seq x y z
N VAL A 1 9.94 -30.88 27.39
CA VAL A 1 10.23 -29.46 27.67
C VAL A 1 9.18 -28.61 26.95
N LYS A 2 8.62 -27.62 27.63
CA LYS A 2 7.76 -26.64 27.00
C LYS A 2 8.60 -25.45 26.53
N VAL A 3 8.57 -25.19 25.25
CA VAL A 3 9.20 -24.01 24.63
C VAL A 3 8.11 -22.97 24.37
N LYS A 4 8.24 -21.83 25.03
CA LYS A 4 7.27 -20.74 24.97
C LYS A 4 7.72 -19.69 23.97
N ILE A 5 6.81 -19.29 23.10
CA ILE A 5 6.98 -18.20 22.13
C ILE A 5 5.94 -17.13 22.48
N ASP A 6 6.34 -16.16 23.30
CA ASP A 6 5.44 -15.13 23.82
C ASP A 6 5.13 -14.02 22.80
N ASN A 7 6.03 -13.78 21.87
CA ASN A 7 5.86 -12.81 20.80
C ASN A 7 5.94 -13.52 19.45
N ALA A 8 4.78 -13.76 18.83
CA ALA A 8 4.67 -14.33 17.49
C ALA A 8 4.49 -13.25 16.39
N ALA A 9 4.72 -11.97 16.74
CA ALA A 9 4.40 -10.81 15.90
C ALA A 9 5.63 -10.08 15.35
N LEU A 10 6.78 -10.78 15.21
CA LEU A 10 7.99 -10.20 14.60
C LEU A 10 7.89 -10.09 13.06
N GLY A 11 6.81 -10.60 12.48
CA GLY A 11 6.59 -10.58 11.04
C GLY A 11 7.37 -11.67 10.30
N VAL A 12 7.42 -11.53 8.97
CA VAL A 12 8.13 -12.42 8.07
C VAL A 12 9.58 -11.96 7.87
N VAL A 13 10.50 -12.92 7.87
CA VAL A 13 11.89 -12.71 7.48
C VAL A 13 12.28 -13.83 6.51
N ARG A 14 12.67 -13.47 5.29
CA ARG A 14 13.00 -14.42 4.22
C ARG A 14 14.43 -14.29 3.70
N ASP A 15 15.12 -13.21 4.05
CA ASP A 15 16.49 -12.92 3.63
C ASP A 15 17.56 -13.57 4.56
N VAL A 16 17.11 -14.33 5.56
CA VAL A 16 17.95 -15.04 6.53
C VAL A 16 17.58 -16.52 6.49
N MET A 17 18.55 -17.39 6.74
CA MET A 17 18.32 -18.84 6.77
C MET A 17 17.26 -19.19 7.84
N PRO A 18 16.33 -20.10 7.55
CA PRO A 18 15.22 -20.40 8.45
C PRO A 18 15.62 -20.84 9.86
N GLU A 19 16.74 -21.53 10.01
CA GLU A 19 17.26 -21.98 11.29
C GLU A 19 17.83 -20.84 12.16
N GLU A 20 18.25 -19.74 11.53
CA GLU A 20 18.80 -18.57 12.23
C GLU A 20 17.72 -17.57 12.66
N LEU A 21 16.48 -17.77 12.25
CA LEU A 21 15.39 -16.86 12.58
C LEU A 21 15.07 -16.85 14.08
N PRO A 22 14.79 -15.68 14.66
CA PRO A 22 14.22 -15.59 16.01
C PRO A 22 12.94 -16.43 16.12
N LEU A 23 12.67 -17.00 17.29
CA LEU A 23 11.49 -17.87 17.48
C LEU A 23 10.14 -17.20 17.18
N GLY A 24 10.06 -15.88 17.34
CA GLY A 24 8.84 -15.12 17.05
C GLY A 24 8.70 -14.66 15.59
N ALA A 25 9.70 -14.91 14.74
CA ALA A 25 9.67 -14.57 13.32
C ALA A 25 9.15 -15.76 12.50
N TRP A 26 8.55 -15.47 11.37
CA TRP A 26 7.97 -16.44 10.45
C TRP A 26 8.78 -16.55 9.16
N SER A 27 8.89 -17.75 8.64
CA SER A 27 9.55 -18.02 7.36
C SER A 27 8.66 -17.61 6.18
N SER A 28 7.34 -17.69 6.36
CA SER A 28 6.35 -17.26 5.39
C SER A 28 5.07 -16.77 6.08
N LEU A 29 4.53 -15.66 5.61
CA LEU A 29 3.21 -15.16 5.99
C LEU A 29 2.47 -14.79 4.71
N SER A 30 1.29 -15.34 4.52
CA SER A 30 0.39 -14.98 3.42
C SER A 30 -0.96 -14.57 3.99
N ASN A 31 -1.45 -13.40 3.59
CA ASN A 31 -2.71 -12.83 4.04
C ASN A 31 -2.83 -12.71 5.58
N MET A 32 -1.70 -12.48 6.23
CA MET A 32 -1.60 -12.20 7.65
C MET A 32 -1.14 -10.75 7.84
N SER A 33 -1.49 -10.14 8.95
CA SER A 33 -1.00 -8.83 9.37
C SER A 33 -0.49 -8.88 10.80
N VAL A 34 0.47 -8.01 11.09
CA VAL A 34 1.02 -7.80 12.44
C VAL A 34 0.47 -6.47 12.94
N ARG A 35 -0.38 -6.53 13.96
CA ARG A 35 -1.04 -5.33 14.53
C ARG A 35 -1.15 -5.47 16.05
N ASP A 36 -0.89 -4.40 16.78
CA ASP A 36 -0.99 -4.33 18.25
C ASP A 36 -0.23 -5.45 18.99
N GLY A 37 0.89 -5.92 18.44
CA GLY A 37 1.66 -7.02 19.01
C GLY A 37 1.09 -8.43 18.75
N PHE A 38 0.11 -8.55 17.85
CA PHE A 38 -0.50 -9.83 17.47
C PHE A 38 -0.26 -10.16 16.02
N LEU A 39 -0.11 -11.43 15.72
CA LEU A 39 -0.26 -11.95 14.38
C LEU A 39 -1.75 -12.20 14.14
N THR A 40 -2.32 -11.55 13.13
CA THR A 40 -3.76 -11.55 12.88
C THR A 40 -4.02 -12.01 11.44
N ARG A 41 -5.07 -12.80 11.21
CA ARG A 41 -5.57 -12.98 9.85
C ARG A 41 -5.95 -11.59 9.29
N SER A 42 -5.42 -11.25 8.12
CA SER A 42 -5.75 -9.96 7.49
C SER A 42 -7.24 -9.85 7.23
N PRO A 43 -7.88 -8.76 7.62
CA PRO A 43 -9.22 -8.45 7.17
C PRO A 43 -9.22 -8.26 5.65
N GLY A 44 -10.38 -8.46 5.02
CA GLY A 44 -10.52 -8.42 3.57
C GLY A 44 -10.85 -7.03 3.01
N LEU A 45 -11.05 -7.03 1.70
CA LEU A 45 -11.40 -5.86 0.90
C LEU A 45 -12.91 -5.86 0.67
N ALA A 46 -13.61 -4.80 1.11
CA ALA A 46 -15.03 -4.60 0.79
C ALA A 46 -15.17 -3.66 -0.41
N GLN A 47 -16.14 -3.91 -1.26
CA GLN A 47 -16.48 -2.96 -2.31
C GLN A 47 -16.99 -1.65 -1.68
N LEU A 48 -16.35 -0.52 -2.02
CA LEU A 48 -16.67 0.79 -1.44
C LEU A 48 -17.78 1.50 -2.22
N PHE A 49 -17.73 1.44 -3.55
CA PHE A 49 -18.69 2.07 -4.45
C PHE A 49 -19.26 1.03 -5.42
N ALA A 50 -20.36 1.34 -6.09
CA ALA A 50 -20.86 0.50 -7.18
C ALA A 50 -19.75 0.22 -8.20
N ALA A 51 -19.77 -0.94 -8.86
CA ALA A 51 -18.74 -1.32 -9.82
C ALA A 51 -18.56 -0.26 -10.92
N PRO A 52 -17.33 0.21 -11.20
CA PRO A 52 -17.06 1.14 -12.29
C PRO A 52 -17.42 0.53 -13.65
N SER A 53 -17.85 1.39 -14.60
CA SER A 53 -18.05 1.01 -16.01
C SER A 53 -16.75 0.94 -16.81
N ILE A 54 -15.63 1.33 -16.19
CA ILE A 54 -14.28 1.32 -16.76
C ILE A 54 -13.34 0.54 -15.86
N GLU A 55 -12.21 0.13 -16.38
CA GLU A 55 -11.08 -0.32 -15.55
C GLU A 55 -10.42 0.92 -14.90
N PRO A 56 -10.56 1.13 -13.58
CA PRO A 56 -9.95 2.27 -12.92
C PRO A 56 -8.44 2.02 -12.76
N ARG A 57 -7.63 2.96 -13.24
CA ARG A 57 -6.15 2.93 -13.16
C ARG A 57 -5.56 4.07 -12.35
N PHE A 58 -6.44 4.88 -11.80
CA PHE A 58 -6.13 5.97 -10.89
C PHE A 58 -7.28 6.13 -9.91
N VAL A 59 -6.98 6.40 -8.67
CA VAL A 59 -7.94 6.72 -7.62
C VAL A 59 -7.32 7.74 -6.68
N ALA A 60 -8.07 8.76 -6.30
CA ALA A 60 -7.62 9.76 -5.33
C ALA A 60 -8.81 10.42 -4.61
N PRO A 61 -8.67 10.74 -3.32
CA PRO A 61 -9.66 11.50 -2.58
C PRO A 61 -9.61 12.98 -2.94
N PHE A 62 -10.75 13.62 -2.91
CA PHE A 62 -10.87 15.07 -3.06
C PHE A 62 -11.90 15.62 -2.08
N ARG A 63 -11.47 16.50 -1.18
CA ARG A 63 -12.36 17.15 -0.24
C ARG A 63 -12.74 18.54 -0.73
N THR A 64 -14.04 18.77 -0.88
CA THR A 64 -14.63 20.08 -1.22
C THR A 64 -15.40 20.62 -0.03
N ALA A 65 -15.92 21.85 -0.17
CA ALA A 65 -16.85 22.42 0.84
C ALA A 65 -18.13 21.58 0.97
N ASP A 66 -18.56 20.93 -0.11
CA ASP A 66 -19.81 20.17 -0.17
C ASP A 66 -19.66 18.71 0.25
N GLY A 67 -18.44 18.25 0.54
CA GLY A 67 -18.20 16.90 1.03
C GLY A 67 -16.92 16.24 0.54
N LEU A 68 -16.88 14.93 0.75
CA LEU A 68 -15.78 14.07 0.36
C LEU A 68 -16.11 13.39 -0.97
N LEU A 69 -15.26 13.59 -1.95
CA LEU A 69 -15.35 13.02 -3.28
C LEU A 69 -14.20 12.02 -3.51
N TRP A 70 -14.45 11.02 -4.34
CA TRP A 70 -13.41 10.12 -4.82
C TRP A 70 -13.36 10.16 -6.34
N VAL A 71 -12.26 10.66 -6.88
CA VAL A 71 -12.00 10.71 -8.31
C VAL A 71 -11.32 9.41 -8.74
N HIS A 72 -11.81 8.80 -9.81
CA HIS A 72 -11.14 7.67 -10.43
C HIS A 72 -11.13 7.82 -11.96
N ALA A 73 -10.05 7.39 -12.58
CA ALA A 73 -9.85 7.50 -14.01
C ALA A 73 -9.33 6.20 -14.62
N GLY A 74 -9.80 5.87 -15.79
CA GLY A 74 -9.25 4.86 -16.69
C GLY A 74 -8.39 5.48 -17.78
N LEU A 75 -8.27 4.81 -18.91
CA LEU A 75 -7.48 5.33 -20.03
C LEU A 75 -8.16 6.51 -20.73
N ALA A 76 -9.48 6.43 -20.92
CA ALA A 76 -10.24 7.40 -21.75
C ALA A 76 -11.22 8.26 -20.95
N LYS A 77 -11.62 7.83 -19.76
CA LYS A 77 -12.70 8.46 -19.00
C LYS A 77 -12.32 8.66 -17.54
N ALA A 78 -12.92 9.68 -16.92
CA ALA A 78 -12.83 9.96 -15.50
C ALA A 78 -14.23 10.08 -14.90
N PHE A 79 -14.33 9.66 -13.63
CA PHE A 79 -15.56 9.68 -12.85
C PHE A 79 -15.28 10.19 -11.45
N VAL A 80 -16.33 10.65 -10.81
CA VAL A 80 -16.33 10.99 -9.39
C VAL A 80 -17.43 10.22 -8.67
N ASP A 81 -17.09 9.65 -7.52
CA ASP A 81 -18.05 9.08 -6.58
C ASP A 81 -18.32 10.09 -5.46
N ASN A 82 -19.58 10.47 -5.28
CA ASN A 82 -20.09 11.36 -4.26
C ASN A 82 -21.21 10.67 -3.49
N ALA A 83 -20.99 10.33 -2.23
CA ALA A 83 -22.01 9.73 -1.34
C ALA A 83 -22.80 8.57 -1.98
N GLY A 84 -22.13 7.70 -2.75
CA GLY A 84 -22.74 6.55 -3.42
C GLY A 84 -23.28 6.83 -4.84
N THR A 85 -23.29 8.07 -5.29
CA THR A 85 -23.64 8.44 -6.66
C THR A 85 -22.39 8.64 -7.49
N ARG A 86 -22.33 7.98 -8.65
CA ARG A 86 -21.24 8.14 -9.62
C ARG A 86 -21.63 9.06 -10.75
N THR A 87 -20.77 10.02 -11.05
CA THR A 87 -20.94 10.96 -12.17
C THR A 87 -19.71 10.89 -13.08
N GLU A 88 -19.93 10.82 -14.39
CA GLU A 88 -18.86 11.00 -15.37
C GLU A 88 -18.47 12.48 -15.42
N ILE A 89 -17.17 12.75 -15.30
CA ILE A 89 -16.57 14.09 -15.37
C ILE A 89 -15.46 14.15 -16.42
N THR A 90 -15.56 13.33 -17.44
CA THR A 90 -14.64 13.31 -18.57
C THR A 90 -14.77 14.61 -19.36
N ARG A 91 -13.66 15.24 -19.75
CA ARG A 91 -13.69 16.39 -20.67
C ARG A 91 -14.40 16.03 -21.99
N ALA A 92 -14.86 17.06 -22.74
CA ALA A 92 -15.64 16.89 -23.98
C ALA A 92 -14.96 15.96 -25.02
N THR A 93 -13.64 16.00 -25.13
CA THR A 93 -12.85 15.02 -25.90
C THR A 93 -12.29 13.98 -24.95
N PRO A 94 -12.57 12.68 -25.11
CA PRO A 94 -12.01 11.64 -24.25
C PRO A 94 -10.50 11.71 -24.15
N PHE A 95 -9.96 11.24 -23.03
CA PHE A 95 -8.53 11.19 -22.83
C PHE A 95 -7.87 10.17 -23.76
N THR A 96 -6.58 10.40 -24.05
CA THR A 96 -5.75 9.48 -24.82
C THR A 96 -4.66 8.91 -23.91
N GLY A 97 -4.00 7.86 -24.35
CA GLY A 97 -2.92 7.24 -23.62
C GLY A 97 -3.02 5.73 -23.56
N ALA A 98 -1.95 5.11 -23.11
CA ALA A 98 -1.81 3.68 -22.93
C ALA A 98 -1.64 3.34 -21.45
N VAL A 99 -1.56 2.04 -21.11
CA VAL A 99 -1.34 1.55 -19.74
C VAL A 99 -0.07 2.12 -19.10
N ALA A 100 0.95 2.40 -19.90
CA ALA A 100 2.20 3.00 -19.44
C ALA A 100 2.09 4.50 -19.11
N ASP A 101 1.06 5.17 -19.64
CA ASP A 101 0.83 6.60 -19.43
C ASP A 101 -0.04 6.79 -18.19
N ARG A 102 0.58 6.57 -17.03
CA ARG A 102 -0.10 6.60 -15.73
C ARG A 102 -0.51 8.03 -15.35
N TRP A 103 -1.72 8.17 -14.84
CA TRP A 103 -2.19 9.43 -14.26
C TRP A 103 -1.38 9.81 -13.02
N VAL A 104 -0.99 11.07 -12.91
CA VAL A 104 -0.35 11.65 -11.73
C VAL A 104 -1.05 12.97 -11.42
N GLY A 105 -1.33 13.20 -10.15
CA GLY A 105 -2.01 14.42 -9.73
C GLY A 105 -2.71 14.24 -8.39
N GLY A 106 -3.67 15.09 -8.12
CA GLY A 106 -4.48 15.06 -6.92
C GLY A 106 -5.07 16.42 -6.56
N ALA A 107 -5.60 16.51 -5.35
CA ALA A 107 -6.14 17.75 -4.80
C ALA A 107 -5.04 18.79 -4.58
N TRP A 108 -5.28 20.00 -5.03
CA TRP A 108 -4.41 21.13 -4.82
C TRP A 108 -5.20 22.43 -4.84
N ASN A 109 -4.99 23.30 -3.86
CA ASN A 109 -5.56 24.67 -3.80
C ASN A 109 -7.09 24.73 -3.99
N GLY A 110 -7.84 23.70 -3.53
CA GLY A 110 -9.28 23.62 -3.74
C GLY A 110 -9.71 23.14 -5.13
N LEU A 111 -8.76 22.76 -5.97
CA LEU A 111 -8.95 22.18 -7.29
C LEU A 111 -8.42 20.75 -7.33
N PHE A 112 -8.82 19.98 -8.32
CA PHE A 112 -8.23 18.69 -8.65
C PHE A 112 -7.45 18.80 -9.96
N VAL A 113 -6.15 18.47 -9.93
CA VAL A 113 -5.27 18.61 -11.10
C VAL A 113 -4.59 17.28 -11.37
N MET A 114 -4.59 16.82 -12.62
CA MET A 114 -3.93 15.57 -13.02
C MET A 114 -3.38 15.62 -14.44
N THR A 115 -2.40 14.77 -14.73
CA THR A 115 -1.81 14.57 -16.06
C THR A 115 -1.54 13.09 -16.31
N ASN A 116 -1.64 12.64 -17.56
CA ASN A 116 -1.20 11.32 -18.00
C ASN A 116 0.11 11.39 -18.83
N GLY A 117 0.61 12.58 -19.10
CA GLY A 117 1.84 12.80 -19.85
C GLY A 117 1.69 12.75 -21.37
N VAL A 118 0.50 12.51 -21.88
CA VAL A 118 0.14 12.46 -23.31
C VAL A 118 -0.82 13.57 -23.67
N ASP A 119 -1.82 13.77 -22.82
CA ASP A 119 -2.72 14.92 -22.90
C ASP A 119 -2.15 16.10 -22.11
N LYS A 120 -2.67 17.31 -22.37
CA LYS A 120 -2.38 18.46 -21.51
C LYS A 120 -2.84 18.18 -20.07
N PRO A 121 -2.20 18.78 -19.06
CA PRO A 121 -2.70 18.69 -17.69
C PRO A 121 -4.16 19.13 -17.59
N GLN A 122 -4.92 18.41 -16.80
CA GLN A 122 -6.34 18.58 -16.61
C GLN A 122 -6.63 19.23 -15.27
N VAL A 123 -7.66 20.05 -15.19
CA VAL A 123 -8.16 20.67 -13.97
C VAL A 123 -9.66 20.48 -13.82
N TRP A 124 -10.09 20.26 -12.59
CA TRP A 124 -11.50 20.16 -12.22
C TRP A 124 -11.76 20.92 -10.91
N ASN A 125 -12.86 21.64 -10.84
CA ASN A 125 -13.19 22.51 -9.71
C ASN A 125 -13.96 21.83 -8.57
N GLY A 126 -14.23 20.51 -8.68
CA GLY A 126 -14.96 19.76 -7.66
C GLY A 126 -16.48 19.83 -7.78
N ASN A 127 -17.02 20.58 -8.72
CA ASN A 127 -18.45 20.62 -8.98
C ASN A 127 -18.85 19.44 -9.87
N VAL A 128 -19.65 18.51 -9.35
CA VAL A 128 -20.12 17.30 -10.06
C VAL A 128 -20.94 17.59 -11.34
N ALA A 129 -21.39 18.82 -11.53
CA ALA A 129 -22.09 19.26 -12.74
C ALA A 129 -21.15 19.77 -13.85
N THR A 130 -19.83 19.76 -13.59
CA THR A 130 -18.82 20.22 -14.55
C THR A 130 -17.81 19.10 -14.84
N ASP A 131 -17.30 19.09 -16.06
CA ASP A 131 -16.30 18.14 -16.51
C ASP A 131 -14.86 18.66 -16.27
N PHE A 132 -13.88 17.76 -16.38
CA PHE A 132 -12.48 18.15 -16.51
C PHE A 132 -12.28 19.06 -17.72
N ALA A 133 -11.37 20.00 -17.60
CA ALA A 133 -10.92 20.86 -18.67
C ALA A 133 -9.39 20.90 -18.75
N ASP A 134 -8.84 21.26 -19.90
CA ASP A 134 -7.42 21.55 -20.02
C ASP A 134 -7.04 22.64 -19.02
N LEU A 135 -5.90 22.48 -18.35
CA LEU A 135 -5.40 23.45 -17.39
C LEU A 135 -5.23 24.82 -18.06
N THR A 136 -6.01 25.80 -17.60
CA THR A 136 -5.98 27.15 -18.13
C THR A 136 -4.59 27.78 -17.93
N ASN A 137 -4.17 28.61 -18.87
CA ASN A 137 -2.83 29.24 -18.89
C ASN A 137 -1.66 28.28 -19.07
N TRP A 138 -1.91 26.96 -19.18
CA TRP A 138 -0.87 26.02 -19.57
C TRP A 138 -0.46 26.26 -21.02
N THR A 139 0.83 26.33 -21.30
CA THR A 139 1.35 26.58 -22.64
C THR A 139 0.93 25.45 -23.61
N ALA A 140 0.27 25.80 -24.70
CA ALA A 140 -0.36 24.85 -25.61
C ALA A 140 0.57 23.77 -26.20
N ALA A 141 1.85 24.08 -26.37
CA ALA A 141 2.86 23.18 -26.93
C ALA A 141 3.59 22.35 -25.87
N LYS A 142 3.24 22.47 -24.60
CA LYS A 142 3.90 21.75 -23.50
C LYS A 142 3.06 20.58 -23.01
N LEU A 143 3.74 19.47 -22.66
CA LEU A 143 3.20 18.32 -21.93
C LEU A 143 4.13 18.05 -20.73
N CYS A 144 3.63 17.37 -19.70
CA CYS A 144 4.45 16.96 -18.56
C CYS A 144 4.09 15.54 -18.11
N LYS A 145 5.07 14.77 -17.70
CA LYS A 145 4.87 13.38 -17.25
C LYS A 145 4.30 13.28 -15.84
N ALA A 146 4.56 14.26 -14.99
CA ALA A 146 3.99 14.36 -13.65
C ALA A 146 3.66 15.82 -13.32
N ILE A 147 2.60 16.02 -12.52
CA ILE A 147 2.23 17.32 -11.97
C ILE A 147 1.84 17.15 -10.49
N ARG A 148 2.38 18.03 -9.64
CA ARG A 148 2.12 18.00 -8.20
C ARG A 148 1.91 19.40 -7.65
N GLY A 149 1.03 19.50 -6.69
CA GLY A 149 0.87 20.71 -5.91
C GLY A 149 1.99 20.86 -4.89
N PHE A 150 2.57 22.06 -4.80
CA PHE A 150 3.50 22.43 -3.75
C PHE A 150 3.14 23.81 -3.22
N ARG A 151 2.58 23.85 -2.00
CA ARG A 151 1.99 25.07 -1.44
C ARG A 151 0.96 25.68 -2.42
N ARG A 152 1.18 26.90 -2.87
CA ARG A 152 0.33 27.60 -3.84
C ARG A 152 0.87 27.54 -5.28
N TYR A 153 1.88 26.71 -5.53
CA TYR A 153 2.44 26.47 -6.86
C TYR A 153 2.01 25.08 -7.39
N LEU A 154 1.90 24.98 -8.71
CA LEU A 154 1.93 23.68 -9.38
C LEU A 154 3.33 23.42 -9.92
N VAL A 155 3.85 22.24 -9.71
CA VAL A 155 5.16 21.82 -10.20
C VAL A 155 4.97 20.69 -11.19
N ALA A 156 5.51 20.85 -12.38
CA ALA A 156 5.46 19.89 -13.48
C ALA A 156 6.87 19.34 -13.75
N LEU A 157 6.96 18.05 -14.05
CA LEU A 157 8.21 17.32 -14.22
C LEU A 157 8.25 16.63 -15.59
N ASP A 158 9.47 16.44 -16.12
CA ASP A 158 9.72 15.76 -17.41
C ASP A 158 8.87 16.40 -18.51
N ILE A 159 9.29 17.57 -18.92
CA ILE A 159 8.54 18.45 -19.82
C ILE A 159 8.84 18.11 -21.27
N THR A 160 7.80 18.03 -22.10
CA THR A 160 7.94 17.99 -23.54
C THR A 160 7.43 19.33 -24.11
N THR A 161 8.25 20.03 -24.88
CA THR A 161 7.88 21.31 -25.51
C THR A 161 8.03 21.20 -27.02
N SER A 162 6.96 21.41 -27.78
CA SER A 162 6.95 21.35 -29.24
C SER A 162 7.59 20.04 -29.78
N GLY A 163 7.32 18.91 -29.13
CA GLY A 163 7.84 17.59 -29.51
C GLY A 163 9.24 17.27 -28.96
N THR A 164 9.96 18.21 -28.37
CA THR A 164 11.27 17.97 -27.74
C THR A 164 11.08 17.70 -26.25
N ARG A 165 11.57 16.56 -25.76
CA ARG A 165 11.50 16.15 -24.35
C ARG A 165 12.70 16.68 -23.56
N TYR A 166 12.42 17.25 -22.39
CA TYR A 166 13.37 17.72 -21.39
C TYR A 166 13.18 16.88 -20.11
N PRO A 167 13.77 15.70 -20.02
CA PRO A 167 13.47 14.71 -18.97
C PRO A 167 13.94 15.13 -17.57
N PHE A 168 14.86 16.09 -17.48
CA PHE A 168 15.42 16.60 -16.22
C PHE A 168 14.82 17.93 -15.79
N ARG A 169 13.81 18.43 -16.54
CA ARG A 169 13.24 19.75 -16.32
C ARG A 169 12.15 19.72 -15.26
N VAL A 170 12.30 20.60 -14.28
CA VAL A 170 11.26 21.02 -13.35
C VAL A 170 10.74 22.36 -13.82
N LEU A 171 9.43 22.49 -13.99
CA LEU A 171 8.74 23.72 -14.33
C LEU A 171 7.73 24.01 -13.23
N TRP A 172 7.76 25.22 -12.65
CA TRP A 172 6.75 25.65 -11.67
C TRP A 172 5.96 26.84 -12.15
N SER A 173 4.71 26.92 -11.72
CA SER A 173 3.79 28.00 -12.08
C SER A 173 4.09 29.28 -11.32
N ALA A 174 3.45 30.38 -11.74
CA ALA A 174 3.28 31.54 -10.87
C ALA A 174 2.40 31.17 -9.66
N LEU A 175 2.49 31.99 -8.60
CA LEU A 175 1.71 31.84 -7.39
C LEU A 175 0.21 31.95 -7.69
N ALA A 176 -0.55 30.94 -7.26
CA ALA A 176 -2.00 30.90 -7.48
C ALA A 176 -2.78 31.47 -6.29
N ASP A 177 -3.87 32.15 -6.55
CA ASP A 177 -4.82 32.51 -5.50
C ASP A 177 -5.61 31.30 -5.02
N PRO A 178 -6.06 31.26 -3.76
CA PRO A 178 -6.85 30.17 -3.24
C PRO A 178 -8.08 29.88 -4.13
N GLY A 179 -8.26 28.59 -4.47
CA GLY A 179 -9.36 28.15 -5.34
C GLY A 179 -9.21 28.47 -6.84
N SER A 180 -8.04 29.00 -7.25
CA SER A 180 -7.79 29.41 -8.63
C SER A 180 -6.64 28.63 -9.26
N VAL A 181 -6.67 28.53 -10.60
CA VAL A 181 -5.54 28.03 -11.39
C VAL A 181 -4.40 29.05 -11.41
N PRO A 182 -3.14 28.64 -11.64
CA PRO A 182 -2.04 29.58 -11.74
C PRO A 182 -2.27 30.61 -12.86
N PRO A 183 -1.95 31.88 -12.61
CA PRO A 183 -2.16 32.93 -13.61
C PRO A 183 -1.18 32.86 -14.79
N SER A 184 -0.01 32.23 -14.63
CA SER A 184 1.01 32.11 -15.67
C SER A 184 1.91 30.89 -15.49
N TRP A 185 2.43 30.41 -16.61
CA TRP A 185 3.52 29.44 -16.74
C TRP A 185 4.67 29.99 -17.59
N ASP A 186 4.64 31.30 -17.84
CA ASP A 186 5.65 31.97 -18.64
C ASP A 186 6.88 32.29 -17.80
N THR A 187 7.98 31.57 -18.08
CA THR A 187 9.26 31.74 -17.39
C THR A 187 10.05 32.94 -17.85
N ALA A 188 9.63 33.61 -18.94
CA ALA A 188 10.25 34.83 -19.44
C ALA A 188 9.65 36.10 -18.81
N ASP A 189 8.50 36.01 -18.15
CA ASP A 189 7.85 37.12 -17.47
C ASP A 189 8.48 37.34 -16.09
N ALA A 190 9.44 38.26 -16.00
CA ALA A 190 10.13 38.60 -14.76
C ALA A 190 9.22 39.26 -13.68
N THR A 191 7.96 39.58 -14.01
CA THR A 191 6.96 40.08 -13.04
C THR A 191 6.19 38.95 -12.34
N ARG A 192 6.43 37.70 -12.71
CA ARG A 192 5.79 36.51 -12.19
C ARG A 192 6.84 35.56 -11.59
N GLU A 193 6.39 34.72 -10.68
CA GLU A 193 7.24 33.76 -9.97
C GLU A 193 7.42 32.44 -10.76
N ALA A 194 6.82 32.30 -11.93
CA ALA A 194 6.98 31.11 -12.76
C ALA A 194 8.43 30.93 -13.20
N GLY A 195 8.91 29.69 -13.17
CA GLY A 195 10.29 29.40 -13.53
C GLY A 195 10.51 27.94 -13.91
N GLU A 196 11.66 27.67 -14.49
CA GLU A 196 12.10 26.32 -14.83
C GLU A 196 13.58 26.12 -14.54
N VAL A 197 13.96 24.87 -14.28
CA VAL A 197 15.37 24.48 -14.09
C VAL A 197 15.56 23.04 -14.51
N ASP A 198 16.71 22.74 -15.10
CA ASP A 198 17.12 21.39 -15.43
C ASP A 198 18.01 20.84 -14.30
N ILE A 199 17.62 19.75 -13.67
CA ILE A 199 18.41 19.08 -12.63
C ILE A 199 19.46 18.20 -13.31
N VAL A 200 20.62 18.77 -13.58
CA VAL A 200 21.69 18.14 -14.38
C VAL A 200 22.37 16.97 -13.67
N ASP A 201 22.30 16.90 -12.36
CA ASP A 201 22.82 15.84 -11.50
C ASP A 201 21.78 14.77 -11.15
N ALA A 202 20.59 14.83 -11.76
CA ALA A 202 19.59 13.78 -11.63
C ALA A 202 20.10 12.47 -12.23
N GLY A 203 19.90 11.39 -11.48
CA GLY A 203 20.35 10.05 -11.90
C GLY A 203 19.45 9.37 -12.94
N GLY A 204 18.76 10.13 -13.77
CA GLY A 204 17.82 9.70 -14.80
C GLY A 204 16.65 10.66 -14.96
N PRO A 205 15.72 10.40 -15.89
CA PRO A 205 14.51 11.20 -16.07
C PRO A 205 13.76 11.39 -14.76
N LEU A 206 13.16 12.58 -14.56
CA LEU A 206 12.35 12.83 -13.37
C LEU A 206 11.08 11.96 -13.42
N VAL A 207 10.80 11.28 -12.31
CA VAL A 207 9.73 10.28 -12.22
C VAL A 207 8.46 10.87 -11.63
N ASP A 208 8.57 11.43 -10.42
CA ASP A 208 7.45 11.99 -9.66
C ASP A 208 7.98 12.92 -8.56
N ALA A 209 7.09 13.59 -7.85
CA ALA A 209 7.43 14.35 -6.66
C ALA A 209 6.35 14.24 -5.60
N LEU A 210 6.74 14.28 -4.33
CA LEU A 210 5.80 14.27 -3.20
C LEU A 210 6.18 15.35 -2.18
N PRO A 211 5.18 16.05 -1.62
CA PRO A 211 5.41 16.98 -0.53
C PRO A 211 5.91 16.27 0.74
N LEU A 212 6.86 16.86 1.45
CA LEU A 212 7.33 16.39 2.74
C LEU A 212 7.60 17.60 3.65
N GLY A 213 6.67 17.90 4.54
CA GLY A 213 6.75 19.09 5.37
C GLY A 213 6.75 20.39 4.55
N ASP A 214 7.82 21.16 4.63
CA ASP A 214 7.99 22.44 3.96
C ASP A 214 8.68 22.35 2.57
N GLN A 215 8.97 21.15 2.12
CA GLN A 215 9.69 20.88 0.87
C GLN A 215 8.92 19.92 -0.04
N LEU A 216 9.23 19.96 -1.33
CA LEU A 216 8.79 18.99 -2.32
C LEU A 216 9.99 18.12 -2.68
N ILE A 217 9.86 16.81 -2.47
CA ILE A 217 10.91 15.86 -2.85
C ILE A 217 10.67 15.43 -4.29
N VAL A 218 11.61 15.77 -5.17
CA VAL A 218 11.62 15.38 -6.58
C VAL A 218 12.47 14.14 -6.74
N TYR A 219 11.91 13.11 -7.35
CA TYR A 219 12.54 11.80 -7.53
C TYR A 219 12.95 11.57 -8.98
N SER A 220 14.14 11.00 -9.14
CA SER A 220 14.59 10.33 -10.35
C SER A 220 14.80 8.82 -10.06
N PRO A 221 15.19 7.97 -11.02
CA PRO A 221 15.42 6.54 -10.74
C PRO A 221 16.52 6.26 -9.72
N SER A 222 17.50 7.15 -9.55
CA SER A 222 18.64 6.92 -8.65
C SER A 222 19.07 8.14 -7.83
N SER A 223 18.26 9.21 -7.78
CA SER A 223 18.53 10.37 -6.94
C SER A 223 17.25 11.03 -6.43
N MET A 224 17.37 11.79 -5.37
CA MET A 224 16.33 12.60 -4.76
C MET A 224 16.80 14.04 -4.61
N HIS A 225 15.91 14.99 -4.84
CA HIS A 225 16.19 16.42 -4.70
C HIS A 225 15.10 17.09 -3.87
N ALA A 226 15.52 17.89 -2.90
CA ALA A 226 14.61 18.70 -2.10
C ALA A 226 14.42 20.06 -2.78
N MET A 227 13.20 20.37 -3.18
CA MET A 227 12.80 21.67 -3.70
C MET A 227 12.12 22.47 -2.58
N ARG A 228 12.56 23.70 -2.38
CA ARG A 228 12.01 24.61 -1.36
C ARG A 228 11.75 25.98 -1.95
N GLU A 229 10.73 26.65 -1.45
CA GLU A 229 10.50 28.06 -1.71
C GLU A 229 11.48 28.88 -0.89
N ILE A 230 12.39 29.59 -1.58
CA ILE A 230 13.41 30.45 -0.95
C ILE A 230 13.10 31.95 -1.11
N GLY A 231 12.17 32.27 -2.01
CA GLY A 231 11.81 33.64 -2.33
C GLY A 231 12.90 34.41 -3.09
N GLY A 232 12.68 35.72 -3.26
CA GLY A 232 13.59 36.57 -4.02
C GLY A 232 13.61 36.22 -5.53
N PRO A 233 14.67 36.54 -6.26
CA PRO A 233 14.73 36.35 -7.72
C PRO A 233 14.72 34.86 -8.16
N LEU A 234 15.16 33.97 -7.27
CA LEU A 234 15.24 32.53 -7.59
C LEU A 234 13.95 31.75 -7.29
N VAL A 235 13.01 32.33 -6.53
CA VAL A 235 11.75 31.73 -6.10
C VAL A 235 11.92 30.35 -5.45
N MET A 236 12.47 29.38 -6.19
CA MET A 236 12.70 28.00 -5.76
C MET A 236 14.19 27.67 -5.68
N GLY A 237 14.59 26.99 -4.60
CA GLY A 237 15.89 26.37 -4.45
C GLY A 237 15.77 24.86 -4.52
N ILE A 238 16.66 24.21 -5.28
CA ILE A 238 16.71 22.76 -5.40
C ILE A 238 18.07 22.27 -4.93
N GLN A 239 18.06 21.27 -4.05
CA GLN A 239 19.28 20.70 -3.49
C GLN A 239 19.20 19.17 -3.53
N GLN A 240 20.28 18.52 -3.98
CA GLN A 240 20.36 17.07 -3.95
C GLN A 240 20.40 16.54 -2.51
N ILE A 241 19.61 15.53 -2.23
CA ILE A 241 19.67 14.76 -0.98
C ILE A 241 20.78 13.71 -1.14
N PRO A 242 21.74 13.62 -0.19
CA PRO A 242 22.83 12.66 -0.28
C PRO A 242 22.35 11.22 -0.35
N GLY A 243 22.95 10.42 -1.23
CA GLY A 243 22.64 9.01 -1.44
C GLY A 243 22.28 8.74 -2.90
N ARG A 244 22.42 7.47 -3.30
CA ARG A 244 22.01 6.98 -4.63
C ARG A 244 20.68 6.24 -4.52
N VAL A 245 19.67 6.95 -4.06
CA VAL A 245 18.32 6.41 -3.83
C VAL A 245 17.36 7.22 -4.66
N GLY A 246 16.49 6.57 -5.38
CA GLY A 246 15.47 7.19 -6.20
C GLY A 246 14.16 6.41 -6.12
N MET A 247 13.27 6.63 -7.06
CA MET A 247 11.96 5.99 -7.15
C MET A 247 11.89 5.13 -8.40
N LEU A 248 11.41 3.89 -8.28
CA LEU A 248 11.30 2.94 -9.38
C LEU A 248 10.40 3.47 -10.51
N ALA A 249 9.21 3.93 -10.16
CA ALA A 249 8.20 4.41 -11.11
C ALA A 249 7.25 5.41 -10.43
N ARG A 250 6.38 6.06 -11.20
CA ARG A 250 5.31 6.92 -10.67
C ARG A 250 4.44 6.14 -9.68
N HIS A 251 4.04 6.81 -8.59
CA HIS A 251 3.30 6.21 -7.46
C HIS A 251 4.09 5.21 -6.61
N CYS A 252 5.38 5.02 -6.83
CA CYS A 252 6.22 4.14 -6.00
C CYS A 252 6.73 4.81 -4.73
N ALA A 253 6.11 5.89 -4.29
CA ALA A 253 6.32 6.50 -2.98
C ALA A 253 5.01 6.95 -2.36
N VAL A 254 4.97 6.95 -1.03
CA VAL A 254 3.83 7.45 -0.25
C VAL A 254 4.34 8.20 0.98
N ASP A 255 3.63 9.26 1.35
CA ASP A 255 3.84 9.97 2.60
C ASP A 255 3.19 9.22 3.77
N THR A 256 3.94 9.09 4.87
CA THR A 256 3.52 8.43 6.10
C THR A 256 3.98 9.24 7.31
N PRO A 257 3.45 8.99 8.52
CA PRO A 257 3.92 9.65 9.74
C PRO A 257 5.42 9.46 10.04
N VAL A 258 6.05 8.45 9.46
CA VAL A 258 7.48 8.16 9.61
C VAL A 258 8.34 8.69 8.45
N GLY A 259 7.75 9.47 7.55
CA GLY A 259 8.38 10.01 6.34
C GLY A 259 7.92 9.31 5.07
N HIS A 260 8.57 9.59 3.95
CA HIS A 260 8.26 8.89 2.71
C HIS A 260 8.73 7.44 2.76
N VAL A 261 7.87 6.53 2.35
CA VAL A 261 8.22 5.13 2.04
C VAL A 261 8.30 5.00 0.53
N VAL A 262 9.44 4.55 0.03
CA VAL A 262 9.77 4.56 -1.40
C VAL A 262 10.22 3.18 -1.86
N LEU A 263 9.58 2.67 -2.91
CA LEU A 263 10.07 1.51 -3.66
C LEU A 263 11.08 1.99 -4.70
N THR A 264 12.31 1.54 -4.55
CA THR A 264 13.42 1.82 -5.48
C THR A 264 13.62 0.67 -6.45
N SER A 265 14.60 0.75 -7.35
CA SER A 265 14.95 -0.34 -8.27
C SER A 265 15.55 -1.58 -7.61
N GLY A 266 15.85 -1.56 -6.33
CA GLY A 266 16.48 -2.70 -5.65
C GLY A 266 16.30 -2.72 -4.13
N ASP A 267 15.46 -1.87 -3.58
CA ASP A 267 15.19 -1.82 -2.13
C ASP A 267 13.86 -1.13 -1.83
N VAL A 268 13.38 -1.27 -0.60
CA VAL A 268 12.33 -0.42 -0.05
C VAL A 268 12.95 0.41 1.07
N VAL A 269 12.82 1.72 0.96
CA VAL A 269 13.49 2.66 1.86
C VAL A 269 12.51 3.65 2.48
N THR A 270 12.93 4.25 3.59
CA THR A 270 12.23 5.40 4.19
C THR A 270 13.19 6.56 4.41
N HIS A 271 12.68 7.79 4.31
CA HIS A 271 13.42 9.01 4.61
C HIS A 271 12.50 10.15 5.06
N GLN A 272 13.08 11.11 5.76
CA GLN A 272 12.43 12.34 6.25
C GLN A 272 13.07 13.61 5.66
N GLY A 273 13.38 13.57 4.34
CA GLY A 273 14.07 14.67 3.66
C GLY A 273 15.60 14.66 3.80
N GLY A 274 16.16 13.67 4.46
CA GLY A 274 17.59 13.37 4.56
C GLY A 274 17.97 12.06 3.88
N PRO A 275 19.15 11.49 4.19
CA PRO A 275 19.57 10.19 3.66
C PRO A 275 18.53 9.10 3.92
N ALA A 276 18.28 8.28 2.91
CA ALA A 276 17.33 7.19 3.01
C ALA A 276 17.89 6.00 3.80
N ARG A 277 17.01 5.31 4.52
CA ARG A 277 17.29 4.09 5.27
C ARG A 277 16.52 2.93 4.66
N SER A 278 17.20 1.81 4.39
CA SER A 278 16.53 0.57 4.02
C SER A 278 15.65 0.04 5.17
N ILE A 279 14.46 -0.41 4.83
CA ILE A 279 13.53 -1.07 5.75
C ILE A 279 13.28 -2.53 5.37
N ALA A 280 13.66 -2.95 4.16
CA ALA A 280 13.48 -4.31 3.66
C ALA A 280 14.75 -5.18 3.77
N SER A 281 15.93 -4.56 3.80
CA SER A 281 17.21 -5.28 3.83
C SER A 281 17.37 -6.17 5.06
N GLY A 282 17.82 -7.42 4.84
CA GLY A 282 17.94 -8.44 5.89
C GLY A 282 16.61 -8.99 6.40
N ARG A 283 15.50 -8.65 5.74
CA ARG A 283 14.15 -9.14 6.08
C ARG A 283 13.42 -9.75 4.91
N VAL A 284 13.05 -8.93 3.92
CA VAL A 284 12.18 -9.33 2.80
C VAL A 284 12.63 -8.78 1.45
N ARG A 285 13.78 -8.11 1.40
CA ARG A 285 14.25 -7.45 0.19
C ARG A 285 14.36 -8.44 -0.97
N ASN A 286 15.11 -9.52 -0.80
CA ASN A 286 15.28 -10.52 -1.85
C ASN A 286 13.94 -11.13 -2.23
N ALA A 287 13.11 -11.47 -1.24
CA ALA A 287 11.78 -12.03 -1.51
C ALA A 287 10.89 -11.13 -2.38
N ILE A 288 10.95 -9.81 -2.19
CA ILE A 288 10.18 -8.86 -3.03
C ILE A 288 10.74 -8.83 -4.45
N PHE A 289 12.07 -8.69 -4.60
CA PHE A 289 12.70 -8.45 -5.90
C PHE A 289 12.87 -9.73 -6.73
N ASP A 290 12.91 -10.91 -6.11
CA ASP A 290 12.87 -12.21 -6.81
C ASP A 290 11.48 -12.51 -7.41
N GLU A 291 10.41 -12.02 -6.75
CA GLU A 291 9.03 -12.19 -7.22
C GLU A 291 8.56 -11.08 -8.16
N LEU A 292 9.20 -9.92 -8.12
CA LEU A 292 8.83 -8.74 -8.92
C LEU A 292 9.07 -8.99 -10.41
N ASP A 293 8.03 -8.88 -11.23
CA ASP A 293 8.19 -8.83 -12.67
C ASP A 293 8.71 -7.47 -13.13
N ASN A 294 9.99 -7.44 -13.48
CA ASN A 294 10.68 -6.23 -13.93
C ASN A 294 10.11 -5.65 -15.23
N ALA A 295 9.50 -6.47 -16.10
CA ALA A 295 8.98 -6.01 -17.39
C ALA A 295 7.72 -5.14 -17.25
N SER A 296 6.92 -5.39 -16.20
CA SER A 296 5.70 -4.62 -15.90
C SER A 296 5.83 -3.70 -14.68
N ALA A 297 6.98 -3.68 -14.02
CA ALA A 297 7.21 -2.92 -12.80
C ALA A 297 6.85 -1.43 -12.91
N GLU A 298 7.31 -0.75 -13.96
CA GLU A 298 7.04 0.68 -14.18
C GLU A 298 5.55 0.99 -14.37
N ARG A 299 4.77 0.01 -14.86
CA ARG A 299 3.35 0.18 -15.19
C ARG A 299 2.41 -0.22 -14.06
N ALA A 300 2.84 -1.15 -13.21
CA ALA A 300 1.97 -1.80 -12.23
C ALA A 300 2.37 -1.59 -10.77
N CYS A 301 3.65 -1.27 -10.47
CA CYS A 301 4.06 -1.00 -9.09
C CYS A 301 3.46 0.29 -8.55
N PHE A 302 3.04 0.26 -7.30
CA PHE A 302 2.70 1.46 -6.53
C PHE A 302 2.87 1.20 -5.03
N VAL A 303 3.03 2.28 -4.27
CA VAL A 303 3.07 2.23 -2.81
C VAL A 303 1.90 3.05 -2.27
N ALA A 304 1.15 2.48 -1.35
CA ALA A 304 0.02 3.15 -0.74
C ALA A 304 0.03 2.94 0.77
N ALA A 305 -0.42 3.93 1.53
CA ALA A 305 -0.50 3.83 2.98
C ALA A 305 -1.90 3.38 3.43
N ASN A 306 -1.94 2.60 4.51
CA ASN A 306 -3.14 2.34 5.29
C ASN A 306 -2.93 2.93 6.70
N PRO A 307 -3.18 4.24 6.89
CA PRO A 307 -2.85 4.92 8.13
C PRO A 307 -3.59 4.39 9.34
N SER A 308 -4.84 3.93 9.16
CA SER A 308 -5.65 3.34 10.24
C SER A 308 -5.04 2.07 10.84
N ALA A 309 -4.20 1.37 10.08
CA ALA A 309 -3.51 0.16 10.49
C ALA A 309 -2.00 0.36 10.70
N ASN A 310 -1.47 1.58 10.50
CA ASN A 310 -0.04 1.89 10.50
C ASN A 310 0.77 1.07 9.48
N GLU A 311 0.24 0.90 8.27
CA GLU A 311 0.83 0.05 7.24
C GLU A 311 1.15 0.82 5.96
N ALA A 312 2.31 0.52 5.36
CA ALA A 312 2.64 0.87 3.99
C ALA A 312 2.61 -0.41 3.13
N TRP A 313 1.84 -0.37 2.06
CA TRP A 313 1.66 -1.48 1.13
C TRP A 313 2.49 -1.23 -0.12
N VAL A 314 3.52 -2.03 -0.32
CA VAL A 314 4.32 -2.05 -1.54
C VAL A 314 3.68 -3.06 -2.48
N CYS A 315 2.91 -2.57 -3.44
CA CYS A 315 2.14 -3.38 -4.37
C CYS A 315 2.93 -3.60 -5.66
N TYR A 316 3.04 -4.86 -6.10
CA TYR A 316 3.86 -5.19 -7.26
C TYR A 316 3.26 -6.33 -8.10
N PRO A 317 3.56 -6.36 -9.42
CA PRO A 317 3.17 -7.43 -10.31
C PRO A 317 4.07 -8.65 -10.12
N THR A 318 3.48 -9.83 -10.33
CA THR A 318 4.16 -11.10 -10.50
C THR A 318 3.78 -11.67 -11.88
N ASP A 319 4.59 -12.50 -12.48
CA ASP A 319 4.23 -13.28 -13.68
C ASP A 319 3.78 -12.49 -14.94
N GLY A 320 4.36 -11.33 -15.21
CA GLY A 320 4.16 -10.60 -16.47
C GLY A 320 2.85 -9.80 -16.57
N ASP A 321 2.09 -9.69 -15.49
CA ASP A 321 0.83 -8.93 -15.48
C ASP A 321 1.04 -7.42 -15.39
N ASN A 322 0.11 -6.66 -15.97
CA ASN A 322 0.10 -5.19 -15.88
C ASN A 322 -0.69 -4.68 -14.66
N VAL A 323 -0.80 -5.49 -13.61
CA VAL A 323 -1.54 -5.22 -12.38
C VAL A 323 -0.81 -5.78 -11.19
N ALA A 324 -0.94 -5.17 -10.04
CA ALA A 324 -0.35 -5.70 -8.82
C ALA A 324 -1.19 -6.85 -8.27
N LYS A 325 -0.59 -8.03 -8.15
CA LYS A 325 -1.19 -9.24 -7.55
C LYS A 325 -0.73 -9.48 -6.13
N ARG A 326 0.33 -8.82 -5.71
CA ARG A 326 0.91 -9.00 -4.39
C ARG A 326 1.28 -7.68 -3.75
N ALA A 327 1.18 -7.62 -2.43
CA ALA A 327 1.69 -6.54 -1.62
C ALA A 327 2.62 -7.07 -0.54
N ALA A 328 3.80 -6.46 -0.41
CA ALA A 328 4.61 -6.52 0.79
C ALA A 328 4.14 -5.40 1.71
N VAL A 329 3.68 -5.75 2.89
CA VAL A 329 3.06 -4.83 3.85
C VAL A 329 4.02 -4.59 5.00
N TRP A 330 4.44 -3.36 5.17
CA TRP A 330 5.27 -2.93 6.30
C TRP A 330 4.42 -2.20 7.33
N ASN A 331 4.36 -2.74 8.54
CA ASN A 331 3.78 -2.02 9.67
C ASN A 331 4.88 -1.15 10.31
N TRP A 332 4.76 0.19 10.17
CA TRP A 332 5.79 1.11 10.65
C TRP A 332 5.81 1.29 12.17
N ALA A 333 4.71 0.99 12.87
CA ALA A 333 4.66 1.08 14.32
C ALA A 333 5.37 -0.09 15.01
N GLN A 334 5.40 -1.26 14.36
CA GLN A 334 5.96 -2.49 14.91
C GLN A 334 7.22 -2.96 14.16
N ASP A 335 7.58 -2.26 13.09
CA ASP A 335 8.69 -2.61 12.19
C ASP A 335 8.63 -4.06 11.71
N ALA A 336 7.45 -4.52 11.31
CA ALA A 336 7.16 -5.89 10.91
C ALA A 336 6.66 -5.96 9.48
N TRP A 337 7.09 -7.00 8.75
CA TRP A 337 6.70 -7.26 7.37
C TRP A 337 5.74 -8.44 7.28
N THR A 338 4.80 -8.35 6.35
CA THR A 338 3.89 -9.43 5.97
C THR A 338 3.65 -9.39 4.46
N PHE A 339 3.11 -10.46 3.89
CA PHE A 339 2.71 -10.49 2.49
C PHE A 339 1.21 -10.69 2.34
N ARG A 340 0.64 -10.03 1.34
CA ARG A 340 -0.77 -10.13 1.01
C ARG A 340 -0.97 -10.36 -0.49
N GLU A 341 -1.89 -11.24 -0.84
CA GLU A 341 -2.38 -11.40 -2.19
C GLU A 341 -3.42 -10.31 -2.49
N LEU A 342 -3.44 -9.82 -3.71
CA LEU A 342 -4.33 -8.76 -4.15
C LEU A 342 -5.19 -9.22 -5.34
N PRO A 343 -6.47 -8.87 -5.40
CA PRO A 343 -7.33 -9.16 -6.53
C PRO A 343 -7.07 -8.19 -7.70
N ASN A 344 -5.87 -8.28 -8.32
CA ASN A 344 -5.46 -7.50 -9.48
C ASN A 344 -5.59 -5.97 -9.28
N ALA A 345 -4.89 -5.43 -8.28
CA ALA A 345 -4.91 -4.01 -7.99
C ALA A 345 -4.18 -3.18 -9.07
N THR A 346 -4.76 -2.05 -9.45
CA THR A 346 -4.22 -1.13 -10.46
C THR A 346 -3.70 0.17 -9.89
N ALA A 347 -4.29 0.63 -8.79
CA ALA A 347 -3.90 1.85 -8.08
C ALA A 347 -4.37 1.80 -6.62
N GLY A 348 -3.80 2.65 -5.79
CA GLY A 348 -4.20 2.81 -4.40
C GLY A 348 -4.00 4.23 -3.91
N ALA A 349 -4.88 4.68 -3.02
CA ALA A 349 -4.77 5.97 -2.36
C ALA A 349 -5.35 5.91 -0.94
N SER A 350 -4.81 6.73 -0.06
CA SER A 350 -5.32 6.89 1.30
C SER A 350 -6.27 8.08 1.37
N GLY A 351 -7.37 7.92 2.04
CA GLY A 351 -8.32 9.00 2.22
C GLY A 351 -9.41 8.68 3.23
N GLN A 352 -10.13 9.71 3.61
CA GLN A 352 -11.39 9.52 4.33
C GLN A 352 -12.38 8.82 3.39
N THR A 353 -13.19 7.95 3.93
CA THR A 353 -14.22 7.25 3.16
C THR A 353 -15.61 7.62 3.67
N PRO A 354 -16.62 7.70 2.80
CA PRO A 354 -17.98 7.73 3.28
C PRO A 354 -18.19 6.47 4.12
N MET A 355 -18.82 6.60 5.29
CA MET A 355 -19.19 5.43 6.07
C MET A 355 -19.95 4.45 5.16
N PRO A 356 -19.62 3.14 5.20
CA PRO A 356 -20.58 2.16 4.75
C PRO A 356 -21.83 2.43 5.58
N GLN A 357 -22.87 2.92 4.93
CA GLN A 357 -24.16 2.99 5.62
C GLN A 357 -24.56 1.54 5.89
N SER A 358 -24.38 1.06 7.11
CA SER A 358 -25.32 0.06 7.59
C SER A 358 -26.67 0.73 7.34
N GLY A 359 -27.54 0.11 6.54
CA GLY A 359 -28.84 0.71 6.20
C GLY A 359 -29.76 0.98 7.38
N ASP A 360 -29.26 0.84 8.60
CA ASP A 360 -29.90 1.04 9.87
C ASP A 360 -29.66 2.47 10.39
N THR A 361 -30.51 3.38 9.98
CA THR A 361 -30.70 4.66 10.67
C THR A 361 -31.73 4.48 11.79
N TRP A 362 -31.74 5.37 12.79
CA TRP A 362 -32.78 5.39 13.84
C TRP A 362 -34.22 5.38 13.28
N ALA A 363 -34.40 5.82 12.05
CA ALA A 363 -35.69 5.83 11.37
C ALA A 363 -36.04 4.49 10.68
N THR A 364 -35.03 3.63 10.42
CA THR A 364 -35.22 2.37 9.69
C THR A 364 -35.21 1.14 10.59
N ILE A 365 -34.77 1.26 11.86
CA ILE A 365 -34.83 0.16 12.84
C ILE A 365 -36.25 0.04 13.36
N THR A 366 -37.03 -0.87 12.77
CA THR A 366 -38.36 -1.25 13.23
C THR A 366 -38.26 -2.58 13.98
N GLY A 367 -38.05 -2.55 15.30
CA GLY A 367 -37.97 -3.76 16.12
C GLY A 367 -37.56 -3.48 17.56
N ALA A 368 -37.76 -4.45 18.44
CA ALA A 368 -37.32 -4.34 19.84
C ALA A 368 -35.78 -4.24 19.91
N TRP A 369 -35.29 -3.42 20.83
CA TRP A 369 -33.88 -3.26 21.12
C TRP A 369 -33.21 -4.62 21.34
N GLY A 370 -32.22 -4.94 20.53
CA GLY A 370 -31.44 -6.19 20.62
C GLY A 370 -31.82 -7.30 19.63
N ALA A 371 -32.87 -7.14 18.84
CA ALA A 371 -33.33 -8.21 17.94
C ALA A 371 -32.88 -8.06 16.48
N ALA A 372 -32.39 -6.88 16.04
CA ALA A 372 -32.18 -6.57 14.61
C ALA A 372 -30.75 -6.18 14.22
N SER A 373 -29.82 -6.05 15.17
CA SER A 373 -28.44 -5.64 14.86
C SER A 373 -27.44 -6.64 15.44
N THR A 374 -26.69 -7.31 14.59
CA THR A 374 -25.46 -8.04 14.96
C THR A 374 -24.30 -7.09 15.27
N ALA A 375 -24.50 -5.78 15.16
CA ALA A 375 -23.53 -4.76 15.54
C ALA A 375 -23.57 -4.55 17.05
N THR A 376 -22.59 -5.07 17.76
CA THR A 376 -22.37 -4.74 19.18
C THR A 376 -21.97 -3.28 19.33
N TRP A 377 -22.55 -2.58 20.31
CA TRP A 377 -22.06 -1.29 20.78
C TRP A 377 -20.62 -1.45 21.25
N GLY A 378 -19.65 -1.11 20.42
CA GLY A 378 -18.24 -1.35 20.67
C GLY A 378 -17.52 -2.06 19.52
N GLY A 379 -18.25 -2.54 18.50
CA GLY A 379 -17.64 -2.79 17.20
C GLY A 379 -17.00 -1.49 16.74
N LYS A 380 -15.71 -1.50 16.35
CA LYS A 380 -15.06 -0.32 15.77
C LYS A 380 -15.88 0.09 14.53
N ALA A 381 -16.83 1.01 14.73
CA ALA A 381 -17.34 1.77 13.63
C ALA A 381 -16.13 2.46 13.01
N ILE A 382 -15.92 2.31 11.71
CA ILE A 382 -14.90 3.06 10.99
C ILE A 382 -15.17 4.52 11.29
N ALA A 383 -14.25 5.17 12.02
CA ALA A 383 -14.43 6.57 12.36
C ALA A 383 -14.42 7.38 11.06
N PRO A 384 -15.41 8.25 10.80
CA PRO A 384 -15.51 8.97 9.51
C PRO A 384 -14.30 9.85 9.20
N ASN A 385 -13.48 10.15 10.20
CA ASN A 385 -12.29 10.97 10.06
C ASN A 385 -11.01 10.14 9.89
N ASP A 386 -11.07 8.82 10.02
CA ASP A 386 -9.91 7.97 9.84
C ASP A 386 -9.56 7.87 8.36
N MET A 387 -8.26 7.88 8.09
CA MET A 387 -7.72 7.69 6.76
C MET A 387 -7.57 6.20 6.48
N HIS A 388 -8.23 5.72 5.45
CA HIS A 388 -8.23 4.32 5.03
C HIS A 388 -7.59 4.15 3.66
N LEU A 389 -7.07 2.98 3.40
CA LEU A 389 -6.58 2.60 2.08
C LEU A 389 -7.74 2.19 1.17
N VAL A 390 -7.83 2.84 0.03
CA VAL A 390 -8.76 2.50 -1.05
C VAL A 390 -7.94 2.00 -2.24
N LEU A 391 -8.34 0.86 -2.79
CA LEU A 391 -7.70 0.22 -3.94
C LEU A 391 -8.65 0.20 -5.14
N ALA A 392 -8.10 0.42 -6.31
CA ALA A 392 -8.74 0.21 -7.59
C ALA A 392 -8.28 -1.12 -8.20
N HIS A 393 -9.14 -1.80 -8.93
CA HIS A 393 -8.89 -3.15 -9.46
C HIS A 393 -9.18 -3.22 -10.96
N SER A 394 -8.47 -4.12 -11.68
CA SER A 394 -8.68 -4.32 -13.13
C SER A 394 -10.02 -4.98 -13.45
N ALA A 395 -10.47 -5.94 -12.63
CA ALA A 395 -11.88 -6.32 -12.60
C ALA A 395 -12.62 -5.14 -11.96
N PRO A 396 -13.45 -4.37 -12.72
CA PRO A 396 -13.84 -3.05 -12.31
C PRO A 396 -14.47 -2.98 -10.92
N ALA A 397 -13.65 -2.65 -9.93
CA ALA A 397 -14.05 -2.48 -8.54
C ALA A 397 -13.19 -1.39 -7.88
N ILE A 398 -13.76 -0.72 -6.89
CA ILE A 398 -13.04 0.16 -5.97
C ILE A 398 -13.34 -0.37 -4.56
N SER A 399 -12.30 -0.77 -3.85
CA SER A 399 -12.44 -1.43 -2.56
C SER A 399 -11.82 -0.64 -1.43
N LEU A 400 -12.38 -0.83 -0.25
CA LEU A 400 -11.88 -0.36 1.03
C LEU A 400 -11.13 -1.49 1.72
N ALA A 401 -9.92 -1.24 2.15
CA ALA A 401 -9.13 -2.18 2.93
C ALA A 401 -9.69 -2.34 4.35
N ASP A 402 -9.50 -3.53 4.92
CA ASP A 402 -9.89 -3.89 6.29
C ASP A 402 -11.40 -3.81 6.59
N ALA A 403 -12.24 -3.91 5.58
CA ALA A 403 -13.68 -3.69 5.70
C ALA A 403 -14.54 -4.95 5.49
N SER A 404 -13.92 -6.12 5.27
CA SER A 404 -14.62 -7.38 4.99
C SER A 404 -13.93 -8.59 5.62
N GLY A 405 -14.60 -9.73 5.66
CA GLY A 405 -13.99 -11.03 5.99
C GLY A 405 -13.33 -11.72 4.78
N GLY A 406 -13.60 -11.25 3.55
CA GLY A 406 -13.06 -11.76 2.31
C GLY A 406 -12.64 -10.65 1.35
N ASP A 407 -11.98 -10.97 0.25
CA ASP A 407 -11.57 -10.00 -0.77
C ASP A 407 -12.63 -9.92 -1.87
N LEU A 408 -13.40 -8.83 -1.89
CA LEU A 408 -14.49 -8.59 -2.86
C LEU A 408 -15.48 -9.77 -2.95
N GLY A 409 -15.76 -10.41 -1.82
CA GLY A 409 -16.65 -11.56 -1.72
C GLY A 409 -15.98 -12.93 -1.87
N ALA A 410 -14.69 -12.99 -2.21
CA ALA A 410 -13.91 -14.22 -2.23
C ALA A 410 -13.27 -14.51 -0.86
N ASP A 411 -13.23 -15.77 -0.47
CA ASP A 411 -12.57 -16.19 0.76
C ASP A 411 -11.04 -15.95 0.70
N ILE A 412 -10.48 -15.49 1.81
CA ILE A 412 -9.04 -15.29 1.96
C ILE A 412 -8.43 -16.50 2.66
N THR A 413 -7.53 -17.19 2.00
CA THR A 413 -6.68 -18.19 2.63
C THR A 413 -5.50 -17.51 3.32
N ALA A 414 -5.50 -17.49 4.65
CA ALA A 414 -4.41 -16.91 5.43
C ALA A 414 -3.56 -18.01 6.04
N SER A 415 -2.24 -17.86 5.96
CA SER A 415 -1.29 -18.84 6.51
C SER A 415 -0.05 -18.19 7.09
N ALA A 416 0.46 -18.84 8.15
CA ALA A 416 1.73 -18.53 8.79
C ALA A 416 2.57 -19.80 8.88
N GLU A 417 3.79 -19.76 8.38
CA GLU A 417 4.68 -20.91 8.37
C GLU A 417 6.03 -20.57 9.01
N ARG A 418 6.49 -21.41 9.92
CA ARG A 418 7.79 -21.35 10.53
C ARG A 418 8.49 -22.69 10.36
N ILE A 419 9.59 -22.70 9.62
CA ILE A 419 10.43 -23.88 9.39
C ILE A 419 11.80 -23.70 10.08
N GLY A 420 12.60 -24.76 10.16
CA GLY A 420 13.99 -24.70 10.62
C GLY A 420 14.16 -24.51 12.12
N MET A 421 13.19 -24.81 12.97
CA MET A 421 13.31 -24.61 14.41
C MET A 421 14.19 -25.70 15.08
N HIS A 422 15.45 -25.36 15.36
CA HIS A 422 16.37 -26.26 16.10
C HIS A 422 16.28 -26.12 17.64
N LEU A 423 15.60 -25.09 18.16
CA LEU A 423 15.35 -24.85 19.59
C LEU A 423 16.61 -24.88 20.47
N GLY A 424 17.72 -24.38 19.92
CA GLY A 424 19.03 -24.37 20.62
C GLY A 424 19.83 -25.66 20.54
N GLU A 425 19.27 -26.75 19.99
CA GLU A 425 19.90 -28.06 19.91
C GLU A 425 19.92 -28.64 18.50
N PRO A 426 20.78 -28.11 17.58
CA PRO A 426 20.78 -28.50 16.18
C PRO A 426 21.16 -29.96 15.91
N ASP A 427 21.91 -30.60 16.84
CA ASP A 427 22.42 -31.96 16.69
C ASP A 427 21.48 -33.04 17.24
N LYS A 428 20.40 -32.65 17.93
CA LYS A 428 19.49 -33.60 18.55
C LYS A 428 18.18 -33.73 17.81
N VAL A 429 17.69 -34.95 17.73
CA VAL A 429 16.33 -35.23 17.24
C VAL A 429 15.32 -34.84 18.33
N LYS A 430 14.30 -34.12 17.89
CA LYS A 430 13.22 -33.64 18.76
C LYS A 430 11.88 -34.22 18.29
N LEU A 431 11.05 -34.59 19.25
CA LEU A 431 9.66 -34.99 19.01
C LEU A 431 8.74 -33.86 19.50
N LEU A 432 8.05 -33.22 18.60
CA LEU A 432 6.92 -32.35 18.92
C LEU A 432 5.69 -33.21 19.20
N ARG A 433 5.02 -33.00 20.36
CA ARG A 433 3.84 -33.75 20.78
C ARG A 433 2.56 -32.94 20.76
N GLY A 434 2.66 -31.63 20.60
CA GLY A 434 1.52 -30.75 20.50
C GLY A 434 1.87 -29.30 20.68
N VAL A 435 0.90 -28.45 20.33
CA VAL A 435 1.02 -27.00 20.36
C VAL A 435 -0.14 -26.39 21.14
N TRP A 436 0.17 -25.59 22.13
CA TRP A 436 -0.82 -24.74 22.80
C TRP A 436 -0.83 -23.39 22.12
N LEU A 437 -1.95 -23.04 21.53
CA LEU A 437 -2.14 -21.76 20.88
C LEU A 437 -2.86 -20.79 21.83
N ARG A 438 -2.33 -19.58 21.94
CA ARG A 438 -3.01 -18.46 22.60
C ARG A 438 -3.66 -17.61 21.54
N VAL A 439 -4.84 -18.04 21.12
CA VAL A 439 -5.61 -17.42 20.05
C VAL A 439 -6.85 -16.76 20.62
N ASP A 440 -7.08 -15.51 20.25
CA ASP A 440 -8.32 -14.75 20.46
C ASP A 440 -9.12 -14.72 19.16
N GLY A 441 -10.42 -14.81 19.27
CA GLY A 441 -11.32 -14.76 18.11
C GLY A 441 -12.76 -15.05 18.53
N PRO A 442 -13.71 -14.95 17.60
CA PRO A 442 -15.07 -15.38 17.86
C PRO A 442 -15.12 -16.87 18.21
N ALA A 443 -16.01 -17.23 19.13
CA ALA A 443 -16.19 -18.64 19.51
C ALA A 443 -16.52 -19.48 18.26
N GLY A 444 -15.82 -20.61 18.10
CA GLY A 444 -15.97 -21.48 16.94
C GLY A 444 -15.15 -21.08 15.71
N ALA A 445 -14.36 -20.01 15.76
CA ALA A 445 -13.36 -19.78 14.72
C ALA A 445 -12.33 -20.91 14.72
N GLU A 446 -11.96 -21.38 13.54
CA GLU A 446 -11.10 -22.54 13.38
C GLU A 446 -9.73 -22.16 12.80
N VAL A 447 -8.68 -22.74 13.39
CA VAL A 447 -7.29 -22.63 12.93
C VAL A 447 -6.78 -24.03 12.63
N SER A 448 -6.36 -24.27 11.40
CA SER A 448 -5.65 -25.48 11.02
C SER A 448 -4.21 -25.42 11.54
N VAL A 449 -3.79 -26.40 12.29
CA VAL A 449 -2.45 -26.53 12.87
C VAL A 449 -1.77 -27.75 12.26
N GLN A 450 -0.62 -27.53 11.63
CA GLN A 450 0.13 -28.60 10.98
C GLN A 450 1.57 -28.60 11.46
N ALA A 451 2.02 -29.73 11.98
CA ALA A 451 3.40 -29.96 12.38
C ALA A 451 4.20 -30.59 11.25
N GLY A 452 5.45 -30.21 11.14
CA GLY A 452 6.41 -30.80 10.21
C GLY A 452 7.80 -30.93 10.84
N ALA A 453 8.66 -31.70 10.21
CA ALA A 453 10.06 -31.80 10.63
C ALA A 453 10.96 -32.21 9.46
N SER A 454 12.25 -31.87 9.56
CA SER A 454 13.33 -32.31 8.68
C SER A 454 14.55 -32.74 9.48
N MET A 455 15.45 -33.49 8.85
CA MET A 455 16.74 -33.90 9.46
C MET A 455 17.87 -32.94 9.08
N SER A 456 17.71 -32.12 8.05
CA SER A 456 18.64 -31.09 7.59
C SER A 456 17.90 -29.76 7.38
N PRO A 457 18.53 -28.61 7.60
CA PRO A 457 17.93 -27.30 7.35
C PRO A 457 17.62 -27.08 5.86
N ASP A 458 18.44 -27.65 4.95
CA ASP A 458 18.33 -27.51 3.51
C ASP A 458 17.20 -28.37 2.89
N VAL A 459 16.62 -29.28 3.67
CA VAL A 459 15.56 -30.17 3.21
C VAL A 459 14.20 -29.66 3.67
N PRO A 460 13.23 -29.47 2.75
CA PRO A 460 11.88 -29.09 3.13
C PRO A 460 11.29 -30.03 4.19
N PRO A 461 10.54 -29.50 5.17
CA PRO A 461 9.97 -30.32 6.21
C PRO A 461 8.91 -31.29 5.66
N THR A 462 8.89 -32.51 6.16
CA THR A 462 7.80 -33.45 5.92
C THR A 462 6.62 -33.08 6.82
N TRP A 463 5.56 -32.62 6.22
CA TRP A 463 4.35 -32.20 6.92
C TRP A 463 3.47 -33.40 7.31
N LYS A 464 2.95 -33.37 8.52
CA LYS A 464 1.97 -34.35 9.03
C LYS A 464 0.54 -33.85 8.76
N PRO A 465 -0.48 -34.70 8.90
CA PRO A 465 -1.87 -34.26 8.78
C PRO A 465 -2.19 -33.08 9.68
N ALA A 466 -3.01 -32.18 9.18
CA ALA A 466 -3.45 -30.99 9.91
C ALA A 466 -4.46 -31.37 11.01
N VAL A 467 -4.41 -30.63 12.11
CA VAL A 467 -5.36 -30.73 13.23
C VAL A 467 -6.11 -29.43 13.34
N THR A 468 -7.43 -29.47 13.45
CA THR A 468 -8.24 -28.28 13.66
C THR A 468 -8.26 -27.88 15.12
N PHE A 469 -7.93 -26.61 15.38
CA PHE A 469 -8.03 -25.95 16.67
C PHE A 469 -9.21 -24.99 16.64
N SER A 470 -10.23 -25.24 17.48
CA SER A 470 -11.43 -24.39 17.57
C SER A 470 -11.28 -23.39 18.73
N VAL A 471 -11.38 -22.11 18.44
CA VAL A 471 -11.23 -21.02 19.42
C VAL A 471 -12.34 -21.10 20.47
N GLY A 472 -11.97 -21.01 21.75
CA GLY A 472 -12.88 -21.08 22.88
C GLY A 472 -13.23 -22.49 23.37
N THR A 473 -12.91 -23.54 22.60
CA THR A 473 -13.15 -24.93 23.01
C THR A 473 -11.87 -25.76 23.09
N SER A 474 -10.98 -25.63 22.09
CA SER A 474 -9.71 -26.34 22.10
C SER A 474 -8.70 -25.68 23.02
N VAL A 475 -7.96 -26.47 23.80
CA VAL A 475 -6.85 -26.03 24.66
C VAL A 475 -5.51 -26.30 24.01
N LYS A 476 -5.41 -27.38 23.24
CA LYS A 476 -4.18 -27.88 22.62
C LYS A 476 -4.49 -28.49 21.27
N ALA A 477 -3.59 -28.34 20.31
CA ALA A 477 -3.56 -29.11 19.08
C ALA A 477 -2.59 -30.28 19.23
N ASP A 478 -3.12 -31.50 19.20
CA ASP A 478 -2.31 -32.72 19.28
C ASP A 478 -1.75 -33.05 17.91
N CYS A 479 -0.54 -32.60 17.65
CA CYS A 479 0.18 -32.80 16.39
C CYS A 479 1.57 -33.34 16.67
N PHE A 480 2.02 -34.32 15.89
CA PHE A 480 3.26 -35.05 16.12
C PHE A 480 4.18 -34.90 14.91
N ALA A 481 5.43 -34.48 15.17
CA ALA A 481 6.49 -34.49 14.18
C ALA A 481 7.84 -34.77 14.84
N SER A 482 8.71 -35.54 14.21
CA SER A 482 10.04 -35.89 14.74
C SER A 482 11.13 -35.56 13.73
N GLY A 483 12.14 -34.83 14.14
CA GLY A 483 13.31 -34.43 13.36
C GLY A 483 14.25 -33.50 14.12
N ARG A 484 15.35 -33.14 13.48
CA ARG A 484 16.32 -32.19 14.06
C ARG A 484 15.81 -30.76 13.99
N TYR A 485 15.10 -30.45 12.92
CA TYR A 485 14.49 -29.14 12.65
C TYR A 485 12.97 -29.30 12.59
N LEU A 486 12.29 -28.70 13.54
CA LEU A 486 10.83 -28.71 13.60
C LEU A 486 10.25 -27.60 12.71
N ALA A 487 9.03 -27.84 12.27
CA ALA A 487 8.26 -26.86 11.49
C ALA A 487 6.81 -26.80 11.99
N LEU A 488 6.21 -25.61 11.85
CA LEU A 488 4.83 -25.35 12.23
C LEU A 488 4.17 -24.52 11.11
N ARG A 489 2.97 -24.92 10.74
CA ARG A 489 2.11 -24.14 9.84
C ARG A 489 0.76 -23.93 10.51
N LEU A 490 0.30 -22.70 10.51
CA LEU A 490 -1.03 -22.28 10.94
C LEU A 490 -1.76 -21.74 9.71
N ALA A 491 -3.02 -22.14 9.51
CA ALA A 491 -3.83 -21.61 8.43
C ALA A 491 -5.25 -21.35 8.92
N SER A 492 -5.92 -20.34 8.34
CA SER A 492 -7.33 -20.10 8.64
C SER A 492 -8.22 -21.15 7.96
N VAL A 493 -9.26 -21.54 8.67
CA VAL A 493 -10.35 -22.36 8.14
C VAL A 493 -11.59 -21.46 8.08
N GLY A 494 -12.08 -21.22 6.88
CA GLY A 494 -13.21 -20.29 6.67
C GLY A 494 -12.89 -18.81 6.89
N GLY A 495 -13.92 -17.97 6.96
CA GLY A 495 -13.84 -16.50 7.01
C GLY A 495 -13.56 -15.86 8.37
N GLY A 496 -13.42 -16.64 9.44
CA GLY A 496 -13.26 -16.12 10.80
C GLY A 496 -11.94 -15.35 11.02
N VAL A 497 -12.00 -14.16 11.58
CA VAL A 497 -10.81 -13.40 12.00
C VAL A 497 -10.35 -13.90 13.36
N TRP A 498 -9.09 -14.29 13.45
CA TRP A 498 -8.44 -14.71 14.69
C TRP A 498 -7.12 -13.99 14.89
N ARG A 499 -6.67 -13.91 16.14
CA ARG A 499 -5.43 -13.24 16.55
C ARG A 499 -4.58 -14.19 17.38
N LEU A 500 -3.33 -14.38 16.98
CA LEU A 500 -2.36 -15.17 17.73
C LEU A 500 -1.53 -14.25 18.63
N ARG A 501 -1.61 -14.48 19.93
CA ARG A 501 -0.76 -13.79 20.94
C ARG A 501 0.59 -14.44 21.07
N GLY A 502 0.61 -15.76 21.09
CA GLY A 502 1.78 -16.58 21.29
C GLY A 502 1.44 -18.05 21.27
N LEU A 503 2.43 -18.89 21.38
CA LEU A 503 2.25 -20.34 21.38
C LEU A 503 3.27 -21.04 22.28
N GLU A 504 2.95 -22.26 22.72
CA GLU A 504 3.88 -23.13 23.46
C GLU A 504 4.00 -24.46 22.71
N LEU A 505 5.23 -24.91 22.50
CA LEU A 505 5.55 -26.17 21.87
C LEU A 505 5.89 -27.22 22.96
N ASP A 506 5.24 -28.38 22.95
CA ASP A 506 5.61 -29.50 23.77
C ASP A 506 6.62 -30.38 23.03
N VAL A 507 7.87 -30.27 23.43
CA VAL A 507 8.99 -30.92 22.74
C VAL A 507 9.73 -31.89 23.68
N VAL A 508 10.01 -33.10 23.19
CA VAL A 508 10.87 -34.06 23.83
C VAL A 508 12.14 -34.26 23.00
N VAL A 509 13.27 -33.99 23.62
CA VAL A 509 14.58 -34.28 23.01
C VAL A 509 14.82 -35.77 23.10
N GLN A 510 15.07 -36.45 21.98
CA GLN A 510 15.18 -37.90 21.92
C GLN A 510 16.61 -38.44 21.90
N GLY A 511 17.56 -37.71 21.41
CA GLY A 511 18.96 -38.12 21.35
C GLY A 511 19.72 -37.41 20.23
N GLY A 512 21.04 -37.57 20.23
CA GLY A 512 21.93 -37.12 19.14
C GLY A 512 22.26 -38.30 18.21
N PHE A 513 22.49 -37.95 16.94
CA PHE A 513 23.10 -38.86 15.97
C PHE A 513 24.59 -38.53 15.90
#